data_5ad2ab1d3e294e084eabaf829535197e
#
_entry.id   5ad2ab1d3e294e084eabaf829535197e
#
_cell.length_a   1.000
_cell.length_b   1.000
_cell.length_c   1.000
_cell.angle_alpha   90.00
_cell.angle_beta   90.00
_cell.angle_gamma   90.00
#
_symmetry.space_group_name_H-M   'P 1'
#
loop_
_entity.id
_entity.type
_entity.pdbx_description
1 polymer ?
#
loop_
_entity_poly.entity_id
_entity_poly.type
_entity_poly.pdbx_seq_one_letter_code
_entity_poly.pdbx_strand_id
1 'polypeptide(L)'
;MALLLLMLVIMVSFLMLARQNDLRLALVEMTAASAVAVLALAGFLAALPRARWRCWPLVILLTAVLLRLLFVPRPPQLSDDLYRYLWDGLQLVAGVNPYALPPALAVPSSPLAAQWQPLINHPQLVTLYPPVAQLLFALAGGSLLGWKLLLLACDIATLGLLMALLRRVGQPAALAALYGWHPLAVIEGAASAHLDLAALPLLLLALWLLLPAPGRAAPGSVAGSGLALALAGGIKLVPLLLAPLLLVALAPGRRCLFGLVAAGAVLLPAGLFWPELGNGLQTLGQYARHWEFAALPFRLLRALLADGLTARLLLATLLLLILAGLLLWLRQATGQPAVALGQAAAVLLLAFALLTPTLHPWYLLYPLVLAPLAPPPVRLASFVLGWSGLLGYQVVTGYALYGQWQESTRLAAYIFSAPAMALMLALMAALLRRYRRQPI
;
A
#
# COMPACT_ATOMS: atom_id res chain seq x y z
N MET A 1 -6.51 26.08 18.37
CA MET A 1 -6.00 26.93 17.28
C MET A 1 -4.88 26.24 16.48
N ALA A 2 -3.77 25.79 17.07
CA ALA A 2 -2.64 25.17 16.35
C ALA A 2 -3.04 23.97 15.45
N LEU A 3 -3.87 23.03 15.95
CA LEU A 3 -4.32 21.86 15.16
C LEU A 3 -5.16 22.25 13.93
N LEU A 4 -6.02 23.26 14.05
CA LEU A 4 -6.80 23.77 12.92
C LEU A 4 -5.93 24.47 11.88
N LEU A 5 -4.91 25.21 12.33
CA LEU A 5 -3.94 25.82 11.42
C LEU A 5 -3.14 24.76 10.64
N LEU A 6 -2.65 23.73 11.33
CA LEU A 6 -1.93 22.63 10.67
C LEU A 6 -2.82 21.87 9.67
N MET A 7 -4.09 21.61 10.03
CA MET A 7 -5.07 21.05 9.13
C MET A 7 -5.30 21.95 7.89
N LEU A 8 -5.40 23.26 8.08
CA LEU A 8 -5.53 24.22 6.98
C LEU A 8 -4.31 24.18 6.05
N VAL A 9 -3.09 24.12 6.60
CA VAL A 9 -1.86 24.00 5.81
C VAL A 9 -1.89 22.73 4.95
N ILE A 10 -2.33 21.59 5.51
CA ILE A 10 -2.50 20.34 4.75
C ILE A 10 -3.51 20.53 3.62
N MET A 11 -4.69 21.10 3.92
CA MET A 11 -5.73 21.32 2.90
C MET A 11 -5.26 22.23 1.77
N VAL A 12 -4.56 23.33 2.10
CA VAL A 12 -4.00 24.26 1.11
C VAL A 12 -2.95 23.54 0.25
N SER A 13 -2.07 22.74 0.83
CA SER A 13 -1.08 21.96 0.08
C SER A 13 -1.74 21.05 -0.97
N PHE A 14 -2.79 20.33 -0.60
CA PHE A 14 -3.53 19.49 -1.54
C PHE A 14 -4.33 20.30 -2.58
N LEU A 15 -4.83 21.46 -2.21
CA LEU A 15 -5.51 22.36 -3.15
C LEU A 15 -4.53 22.88 -4.21
N MET A 16 -3.28 23.19 -3.82
CA MET A 16 -2.21 23.54 -4.74
C MET A 16 -1.88 22.39 -5.70
N LEU A 17 -1.79 21.16 -5.20
CA LEU A 17 -1.59 19.96 -6.04
C LEU A 17 -2.76 19.73 -6.99
N ALA A 18 -3.99 19.88 -6.51
CA ALA A 18 -5.19 19.70 -7.31
C ALA A 18 -5.36 20.78 -8.39
N ARG A 19 -4.69 21.91 -8.32
CA ARG A 19 -4.69 22.94 -9.35
C ARG A 19 -3.72 22.67 -10.49
N GLN A 20 -2.77 21.75 -10.32
CA GLN A 20 -1.83 21.40 -11.40
C GLN A 20 -2.56 20.69 -12.53
N ASN A 21 -2.34 21.12 -13.77
CA ASN A 21 -2.95 20.48 -14.94
C ASN A 21 -2.40 19.06 -15.16
N ASP A 22 -1.10 18.88 -14.96
CA ASP A 22 -0.41 17.60 -15.06
C ASP A 22 0.66 17.48 -13.96
N LEU A 23 0.47 16.56 -13.04
CA LEU A 23 1.41 16.30 -11.93
C LEU A 23 2.75 15.77 -12.42
N ARG A 24 2.81 15.16 -13.61
CA ARG A 24 4.08 14.68 -14.20
C ARG A 24 4.99 15.84 -14.54
N LEU A 25 4.42 16.99 -14.95
CA LEU A 25 5.15 18.20 -15.29
C LEU A 25 5.39 19.12 -14.09
N ALA A 26 4.64 18.95 -13.00
CA ALA A 26 4.67 19.74 -11.78
C ALA A 26 5.39 19.00 -10.62
N LEU A 27 6.48 18.30 -10.92
CA LEU A 27 7.19 17.46 -9.94
C LEU A 27 7.75 18.26 -8.76
N VAL A 28 8.28 19.47 -9.00
CA VAL A 28 8.82 20.33 -7.95
C VAL A 28 7.71 20.76 -7.00
N GLU A 29 6.59 21.23 -7.56
CA GLU A 29 5.39 21.63 -6.82
C GLU A 29 4.81 20.44 -6.05
N MET A 30 4.76 19.26 -6.67
CA MET A 30 4.29 18.04 -6.03
C MET A 30 5.17 17.67 -4.84
N THR A 31 6.49 17.70 -5.02
CA THR A 31 7.45 17.39 -3.96
C THR A 31 7.38 18.41 -2.82
N ALA A 32 7.34 19.69 -3.14
CA ALA A 32 7.31 20.76 -2.14
C ALA A 32 5.98 20.77 -1.36
N ALA A 33 4.84 20.74 -2.06
CA ALA A 33 3.53 20.75 -1.40
C ALA A 33 3.30 19.48 -0.56
N SER A 34 3.74 18.30 -1.03
CA SER A 34 3.66 17.07 -0.25
C SER A 34 4.58 17.09 0.96
N ALA A 35 5.78 17.69 0.88
CA ALA A 35 6.68 17.88 2.01
C ALA A 35 6.04 18.78 3.09
N VAL A 36 5.46 19.91 2.67
CA VAL A 36 4.75 20.82 3.59
C VAL A 36 3.57 20.10 4.26
N ALA A 37 2.78 19.33 3.51
CA ALA A 37 1.67 18.54 4.07
C ALA A 37 2.16 17.51 5.08
N VAL A 38 3.27 16.79 4.81
CA VAL A 38 3.84 15.79 5.73
C VAL A 38 4.39 16.45 7.00
N LEU A 39 5.07 17.58 6.90
CA LEU A 39 5.56 18.33 8.06
C LEU A 39 4.41 18.87 8.92
N ALA A 40 3.36 19.40 8.29
CA ALA A 40 2.17 19.84 8.98
C ALA A 40 1.43 18.67 9.66
N LEU A 41 1.35 17.51 8.99
CA LEU A 41 0.78 16.28 9.56
C LEU A 41 1.61 15.76 10.74
N ALA A 42 2.93 15.78 10.66
CA ALA A 42 3.80 15.43 11.79
C ALA A 42 3.57 16.36 12.99
N GLY A 43 3.46 17.66 12.75
CA GLY A 43 3.12 18.66 13.78
C GLY A 43 1.72 18.41 14.38
N PHE A 44 0.73 18.09 13.54
CA PHE A 44 -0.63 17.72 13.97
C PHE A 44 -0.61 16.49 14.90
N LEU A 45 0.04 15.42 14.50
CA LEU A 45 0.16 14.19 15.27
C LEU A 45 0.89 14.41 16.60
N ALA A 46 1.92 15.26 16.64
CA ALA A 46 2.64 15.62 17.86
C ALA A 46 1.81 16.47 18.83
N ALA A 47 0.90 17.30 18.31
CA ALA A 47 0.00 18.13 19.11
C ALA A 47 -1.30 17.40 19.53
N LEU A 48 -1.66 16.34 18.85
CA LEU A 48 -2.92 15.58 19.06
C LEU A 48 -3.14 15.08 20.51
N PRO A 49 -2.13 14.56 21.24
CA PRO A 49 -2.31 14.10 22.62
C PRO A 49 -2.80 15.19 23.60
N ARG A 50 -2.62 16.46 23.23
CA ARG A 50 -3.09 17.62 24.02
C ARG A 50 -4.52 18.05 23.67
N ALA A 51 -5.11 17.43 22.61
CA ALA A 51 -6.44 17.80 22.15
C ALA A 51 -7.53 17.10 22.96
N ARG A 52 -8.50 17.88 23.46
CA ARG A 52 -9.64 17.37 24.25
C ARG A 52 -10.88 17.06 23.39
N TRP A 53 -10.86 17.31 22.09
CA TRP A 53 -12.03 17.18 21.24
C TRP A 53 -12.29 15.71 20.85
N ARG A 54 -13.43 15.20 21.26
CA ARG A 54 -13.88 13.84 20.94
C ARG A 54 -14.24 13.65 19.45
N CYS A 55 -14.47 14.76 18.72
CA CYS A 55 -14.86 14.74 17.30
C CYS A 55 -13.69 14.58 16.32
N TRP A 56 -12.43 14.58 16.77
CA TRP A 56 -11.29 14.44 15.86
C TRP A 56 -11.39 13.27 14.88
N PRO A 57 -11.83 12.06 15.26
CA PRO A 57 -11.95 10.97 14.28
C PRO A 57 -12.89 11.30 13.13
N LEU A 58 -14.03 11.96 13.41
CA LEU A 58 -14.97 12.40 12.37
C LEU A 58 -14.36 13.50 11.50
N VAL A 59 -13.71 14.51 12.12
CA VAL A 59 -13.01 15.58 11.38
C VAL A 59 -11.96 15.00 10.46
N ILE A 60 -11.16 14.04 10.94
CA ILE A 60 -10.12 13.35 10.14
C ILE A 60 -10.75 12.62 8.95
N LEU A 61 -11.84 11.88 9.18
CA LEU A 61 -12.53 11.15 8.12
C LEU A 61 -13.08 12.11 7.05
N LEU A 62 -13.83 13.14 7.47
CA LEU A 62 -14.43 14.10 6.53
C LEU A 62 -13.37 14.86 5.73
N THR A 63 -12.31 15.33 6.39
CA THR A 63 -11.19 15.99 5.69
C THR A 63 -10.51 15.04 4.74
N ALA A 64 -10.26 13.78 5.13
CA ALA A 64 -9.66 12.79 4.24
C ALA A 64 -10.51 12.54 2.98
N VAL A 65 -11.83 12.48 3.11
CA VAL A 65 -12.76 12.38 1.96
C VAL A 65 -12.65 13.63 1.07
N LEU A 66 -12.69 14.82 1.66
CA LEU A 66 -12.56 16.08 0.90
C LEU A 66 -11.26 16.14 0.10
N LEU A 67 -10.12 15.73 0.70
CA LEU A 67 -8.84 15.69 0.00
C LEU A 67 -8.87 14.78 -1.23
N ARG A 68 -9.57 13.64 -1.17
CA ARG A 68 -9.72 12.71 -2.31
C ARG A 68 -10.65 13.25 -3.38
N LEU A 69 -11.75 13.87 -2.98
CA LEU A 69 -12.70 14.46 -3.92
C LEU A 69 -12.09 15.54 -4.80
N LEU A 70 -10.98 16.19 -4.40
CA LEU A 70 -10.23 17.12 -5.24
C LEU A 70 -9.65 16.45 -6.51
N PHE A 71 -9.36 15.13 -6.45
CA PHE A 71 -8.70 14.40 -7.53
C PHE A 71 -9.62 13.40 -8.26
N VAL A 72 -10.74 12.99 -7.65
CA VAL A 72 -11.67 12.01 -8.26
C VAL A 72 -12.13 12.42 -9.67
N PRO A 73 -12.53 13.69 -9.94
CA PRO A 73 -13.00 14.08 -11.29
C PRO A 73 -11.88 14.22 -12.33
N ARG A 74 -10.61 14.09 -11.93
CA ARG A 74 -9.45 14.27 -12.81
C ARG A 74 -9.02 12.96 -13.45
N PRO A 75 -8.44 12.97 -14.67
CA PRO A 75 -7.83 11.78 -15.24
C PRO A 75 -6.61 11.34 -14.40
N PRO A 76 -6.18 10.06 -14.47
CA PRO A 76 -4.93 9.62 -13.86
C PRO A 76 -3.75 10.30 -14.54
N GLN A 77 -2.74 10.68 -13.77
CA GLN A 77 -1.62 11.45 -14.31
C GLN A 77 -0.26 10.79 -14.08
N LEU A 78 -0.09 10.04 -13.00
CA LEU A 78 1.21 9.52 -12.57
C LEU A 78 1.43 8.04 -12.93
N SER A 79 0.40 7.35 -13.42
CA SER A 79 0.47 5.94 -13.80
C SER A 79 -0.55 5.63 -14.90
N ASP A 80 -0.14 4.75 -15.81
CA ASP A 80 -0.98 4.25 -16.90
C ASP A 80 -1.63 2.89 -16.55
N ASP A 81 -1.35 2.33 -15.39
CA ASP A 81 -1.88 1.02 -14.94
C ASP A 81 -3.41 0.97 -14.95
N LEU A 82 -4.06 2.10 -14.64
CA LEU A 82 -5.51 2.22 -14.65
C LEU A 82 -6.14 1.82 -16.00
N TYR A 83 -5.53 2.17 -17.12
CA TYR A 83 -6.08 1.84 -18.44
C TYR A 83 -6.13 0.33 -18.67
N ARG A 84 -5.16 -0.41 -18.09
CA ARG A 84 -5.18 -1.85 -18.08
C ARG A 84 -6.35 -2.40 -17.27
N TYR A 85 -6.64 -1.83 -16.10
CA TYR A 85 -7.76 -2.24 -15.26
C TYR A 85 -9.09 -2.08 -15.98
N LEU A 86 -9.29 -0.92 -16.60
CA LEU A 86 -10.53 -0.61 -17.35
C LEU A 86 -10.70 -1.52 -18.56
N TRP A 87 -9.62 -1.78 -19.30
CA TRP A 87 -9.64 -2.63 -20.47
C TRP A 87 -9.88 -4.10 -20.11
N ASP A 88 -9.12 -4.67 -19.17
CA ASP A 88 -9.29 -6.04 -18.68
C ASP A 88 -10.74 -6.26 -18.18
N GLY A 89 -11.29 -5.29 -17.43
CA GLY A 89 -12.67 -5.33 -16.95
C GLY A 89 -13.71 -5.39 -18.05
N LEU A 90 -13.56 -4.59 -19.12
CA LEU A 90 -14.46 -4.61 -20.28
C LEU A 90 -14.37 -5.92 -21.05
N GLN A 91 -13.18 -6.49 -21.22
CA GLN A 91 -13.00 -7.79 -21.84
C GLN A 91 -13.74 -8.88 -21.04
N LEU A 92 -13.59 -8.86 -19.72
CA LEU A 92 -14.26 -9.84 -18.86
C LEU A 92 -15.80 -9.71 -18.89
N VAL A 93 -16.34 -8.49 -18.87
CA VAL A 93 -17.78 -8.23 -19.01
C VAL A 93 -18.33 -8.76 -20.33
N ALA A 94 -17.54 -8.71 -21.40
CA ALA A 94 -17.88 -9.27 -22.71
C ALA A 94 -17.68 -10.79 -22.81
N GLY A 95 -17.32 -11.47 -21.73
CA GLY A 95 -17.07 -12.92 -21.71
C GLY A 95 -15.70 -13.33 -22.26
N VAL A 96 -14.80 -12.37 -22.51
CA VAL A 96 -13.43 -12.64 -22.96
C VAL A 96 -12.52 -12.80 -21.75
N ASN A 97 -11.78 -13.92 -21.67
CA ASN A 97 -10.84 -14.16 -20.59
C ASN A 97 -9.60 -13.23 -20.73
N PRO A 98 -9.32 -12.31 -19.78
CA PRO A 98 -8.19 -11.37 -19.87
C PRO A 98 -6.81 -12.04 -19.88
N TYR A 99 -6.74 -13.33 -19.49
CA TYR A 99 -5.50 -14.11 -19.52
C TYR A 99 -5.27 -14.84 -20.85
N ALA A 100 -6.22 -14.79 -21.79
CA ALA A 100 -6.10 -15.53 -23.04
C ALA A 100 -5.07 -14.90 -23.99
N LEU A 101 -5.16 -13.60 -24.20
CA LEU A 101 -4.29 -12.85 -25.11
C LEU A 101 -3.81 -11.52 -24.51
N PRO A 102 -2.61 -11.07 -24.88
CA PRO A 102 -2.16 -9.73 -24.53
C PRO A 102 -2.96 -8.67 -25.29
N PRO A 103 -3.14 -7.45 -24.75
CA PRO A 103 -3.89 -6.38 -25.39
C PRO A 103 -3.48 -6.08 -26.83
N ALA A 104 -2.18 -6.16 -27.14
CA ALA A 104 -1.67 -5.90 -28.49
C ALA A 104 -2.17 -6.87 -29.56
N LEU A 105 -2.62 -8.08 -29.17
CA LEU A 105 -3.14 -9.12 -30.06
C LEU A 105 -4.65 -9.34 -29.91
N ALA A 106 -5.26 -8.77 -28.87
CA ALA A 106 -6.69 -8.95 -28.59
C ALA A 106 -7.54 -7.91 -29.34
N VAL A 107 -8.73 -8.36 -29.77
CA VAL A 107 -9.71 -7.46 -30.36
C VAL A 107 -10.45 -6.75 -29.21
N PRO A 108 -10.60 -5.41 -29.24
CA PRO A 108 -11.39 -4.68 -28.26
C PRO A 108 -12.83 -5.17 -28.24
N SER A 109 -13.35 -5.48 -27.04
CA SER A 109 -14.72 -6.01 -26.86
C SER A 109 -15.82 -4.96 -27.04
N SER A 110 -15.46 -3.68 -27.12
CA SER A 110 -16.38 -2.55 -27.26
C SER A 110 -15.66 -1.30 -27.76
N PRO A 111 -16.41 -0.29 -28.27
CA PRO A 111 -15.82 1.03 -28.61
C PRO A 111 -15.08 1.67 -27.44
N LEU A 112 -15.55 1.49 -26.21
CA LEU A 112 -14.88 2.00 -25.02
C LEU A 112 -13.56 1.24 -24.74
N ALA A 113 -13.54 -0.07 -24.93
CA ALA A 113 -12.29 -0.85 -24.83
C ALA A 113 -11.27 -0.40 -25.87
N ALA A 114 -11.70 -0.09 -27.09
CA ALA A 114 -10.85 0.45 -28.14
C ALA A 114 -10.23 1.81 -27.78
N GLN A 115 -10.89 2.62 -26.96
CA GLN A 115 -10.33 3.88 -26.46
C GLN A 115 -9.22 3.66 -25.43
N TRP A 116 -9.34 2.63 -24.57
CA TRP A 116 -8.37 2.35 -23.53
C TRP A 116 -7.14 1.59 -24.03
N GLN A 117 -7.30 0.71 -25.04
CA GLN A 117 -6.23 -0.16 -25.55
C GLN A 117 -4.93 0.57 -25.90
N PRO A 118 -4.92 1.72 -26.64
CA PRO A 118 -3.69 2.44 -26.98
C PRO A 118 -2.97 3.08 -25.79
N LEU A 119 -3.66 3.22 -24.64
CA LEU A 119 -3.13 3.85 -23.43
C LEU A 119 -2.51 2.85 -22.45
N ILE A 120 -2.60 1.54 -22.77
CA ILE A 120 -2.10 0.47 -21.91
C ILE A 120 -0.57 0.42 -21.99
N ASN A 121 0.08 0.47 -20.83
CA ASN A 121 1.50 0.16 -20.74
C ASN A 121 1.74 -1.36 -20.95
N HIS A 122 2.87 -1.73 -21.53
CA HIS A 122 3.23 -3.12 -21.83
C HIS A 122 2.12 -3.94 -22.51
N PRO A 123 1.52 -3.45 -23.62
CA PRO A 123 0.37 -4.10 -24.26
C PRO A 123 0.70 -5.49 -24.84
N GLN A 124 1.99 -5.84 -24.98
CA GLN A 124 2.48 -7.14 -25.41
C GLN A 124 2.43 -8.22 -24.32
N LEU A 125 2.17 -7.85 -23.05
CA LEU A 125 2.10 -8.80 -21.94
C LEU A 125 0.65 -9.12 -21.59
N VAL A 126 0.37 -10.40 -21.33
CA VAL A 126 -0.87 -10.83 -20.70
C VAL A 126 -0.97 -10.25 -19.28
N THR A 127 -2.18 -10.05 -18.79
CA THR A 127 -2.40 -9.51 -17.44
C THR A 127 -1.71 -10.36 -16.36
N LEU A 128 -1.06 -9.68 -15.40
CA LEU A 128 -0.46 -10.32 -14.23
C LEU A 128 -1.34 -10.16 -12.97
N TYR A 129 -2.41 -9.36 -13.05
CA TYR A 129 -3.28 -9.10 -11.90
C TYR A 129 -4.06 -10.35 -11.51
N PRO A 130 -4.18 -10.66 -10.19
CA PRO A 130 -4.85 -11.88 -9.75
C PRO A 130 -6.35 -11.91 -10.06
N PRO A 131 -7.01 -13.09 -10.02
CA PRO A 131 -8.41 -13.28 -10.41
C PRO A 131 -9.43 -12.38 -9.72
N VAL A 132 -9.28 -12.09 -8.42
CA VAL A 132 -10.20 -11.19 -7.70
C VAL A 132 -10.08 -9.75 -8.21
N ALA A 133 -8.88 -9.33 -8.60
CA ALA A 133 -8.69 -8.03 -9.25
C ALA A 133 -9.47 -7.93 -10.57
N GLN A 134 -9.47 -8.99 -11.38
CA GLN A 134 -10.22 -9.02 -12.63
C GLN A 134 -11.73 -8.85 -12.41
N LEU A 135 -12.28 -9.48 -11.36
CA LEU A 135 -13.67 -9.29 -10.97
C LEU A 135 -13.97 -7.85 -10.54
N LEU A 136 -13.05 -7.20 -9.82
CA LEU A 136 -13.19 -5.78 -9.46
C LEU A 136 -13.10 -4.87 -10.69
N PHE A 137 -12.25 -5.18 -11.66
CA PHE A 137 -12.17 -4.43 -12.91
C PHE A 137 -13.47 -4.52 -13.70
N ALA A 138 -14.06 -5.72 -13.77
CA ALA A 138 -15.38 -5.94 -14.39
C ALA A 138 -16.48 -5.13 -13.70
N LEU A 139 -16.46 -5.05 -12.36
CA LEU A 139 -17.43 -4.26 -11.58
C LEU A 139 -17.39 -2.77 -11.92
N ALA A 140 -16.22 -2.22 -12.28
CA ALA A 140 -16.09 -0.83 -12.71
C ALA A 140 -16.68 -0.58 -14.12
N GLY A 141 -16.92 -1.64 -14.91
CA GLY A 141 -17.55 -1.54 -16.23
C GLY A 141 -16.80 -0.65 -17.24
N GLY A 142 -15.48 -0.55 -17.13
CA GLY A 142 -14.66 0.31 -17.98
C GLY A 142 -14.78 1.81 -17.68
N SER A 143 -15.55 2.20 -16.67
CA SER A 143 -15.74 3.60 -16.29
C SER A 143 -14.58 4.10 -15.42
N LEU A 144 -13.89 5.15 -15.88
CA LEU A 144 -12.87 5.85 -15.10
C LEU A 144 -13.42 6.36 -13.76
N LEU A 145 -14.56 7.04 -13.80
CA LEU A 145 -15.21 7.57 -12.61
C LEU A 145 -15.70 6.42 -11.71
N GLY A 146 -16.30 5.38 -12.29
CA GLY A 146 -16.74 4.19 -11.56
C GLY A 146 -15.60 3.53 -10.78
N TRP A 147 -14.44 3.36 -11.41
CA TRP A 147 -13.24 2.83 -10.76
C TRP A 147 -12.76 3.72 -9.61
N LYS A 148 -12.65 5.03 -9.84
CA LYS A 148 -12.23 5.98 -8.80
C LYS A 148 -13.20 6.04 -7.61
N LEU A 149 -14.50 5.96 -7.85
CA LEU A 149 -15.51 5.91 -6.79
C LEU A 149 -15.44 4.59 -6.02
N LEU A 150 -15.20 3.47 -6.68
CA LEU A 150 -14.95 2.18 -6.03
C LEU A 150 -13.73 2.27 -5.08
N LEU A 151 -12.62 2.81 -5.57
CA LEU A 151 -11.43 3.00 -4.74
C LEU A 151 -11.64 4.00 -3.60
N LEU A 152 -12.40 5.06 -3.82
CA LEU A 152 -12.78 6.00 -2.75
C LEU A 152 -13.59 5.29 -1.66
N ALA A 153 -14.54 4.43 -2.03
CA ALA A 153 -15.30 3.63 -1.07
C ALA A 153 -14.40 2.67 -0.28
N CYS A 154 -13.45 2.01 -0.95
CA CYS A 154 -12.43 1.17 -0.30
C CYS A 154 -11.55 1.96 0.67
N ASP A 155 -11.16 3.18 0.31
CA ASP A 155 -10.31 4.02 1.13
C ASP A 155 -11.06 4.56 2.37
N ILE A 156 -12.33 4.92 2.22
CA ILE A 156 -13.22 5.27 3.36
C ILE A 156 -13.38 4.07 4.30
N ALA A 157 -13.58 2.86 3.75
CA ALA A 157 -13.65 1.63 4.53
C ALA A 157 -12.31 1.36 5.25
N THR A 158 -11.17 1.61 4.59
CA THR A 158 -9.83 1.52 5.18
C THR A 158 -9.70 2.43 6.40
N LEU A 159 -10.09 3.71 6.29
CA LEU A 159 -10.05 4.65 7.39
C LEU A 159 -10.97 4.23 8.54
N GLY A 160 -12.19 3.80 8.25
CA GLY A 160 -13.13 3.30 9.25
C GLY A 160 -12.59 2.09 10.01
N LEU A 161 -12.07 1.10 9.29
CA LEU A 161 -11.46 -0.10 9.87
C LEU A 161 -10.19 0.21 10.65
N LEU A 162 -9.33 1.12 10.16
CA LEU A 162 -8.15 1.56 10.89
C LEU A 162 -8.53 2.23 12.22
N MET A 163 -9.52 3.11 12.22
CA MET A 163 -10.03 3.73 13.44
C MET A 163 -10.61 2.70 14.41
N ALA A 164 -11.37 1.72 13.90
CA ALA A 164 -11.93 0.64 14.70
C ALA A 164 -10.82 -0.26 15.28
N LEU A 165 -9.80 -0.56 14.50
CA LEU A 165 -8.64 -1.36 14.89
C LEU A 165 -7.82 -0.66 15.99
N LEU A 166 -7.55 0.64 15.82
CA LEU A 166 -6.86 1.47 16.82
C LEU A 166 -7.58 1.46 18.16
N ARG A 167 -8.92 1.63 18.16
CA ARG A 167 -9.73 1.55 19.39
C ARG A 167 -9.62 0.17 20.05
N ARG A 168 -9.60 -0.91 19.27
CA ARG A 168 -9.47 -2.28 19.80
C ARG A 168 -8.13 -2.55 20.50
N VAL A 169 -7.05 -1.91 20.03
CA VAL A 169 -5.73 -2.03 20.66
C VAL A 169 -5.43 -0.90 21.66
N GLY A 170 -6.45 -0.15 22.07
CA GLY A 170 -6.31 0.92 23.07
C GLY A 170 -5.58 2.17 22.57
N GLN A 171 -5.48 2.36 21.25
CA GLN A 171 -4.86 3.53 20.65
C GLN A 171 -5.89 4.58 20.24
N PRO A 172 -5.55 5.88 20.26
CA PRO A 172 -6.45 6.92 19.78
C PRO A 172 -6.81 6.72 18.30
N ALA A 173 -8.11 6.65 17.99
CA ALA A 173 -8.59 6.52 16.61
C ALA A 173 -8.13 7.69 15.70
N ALA A 174 -7.85 8.85 16.29
CA ALA A 174 -7.32 10.02 15.58
C ALA A 174 -5.91 9.80 14.98
N LEU A 175 -5.17 8.76 15.41
CA LEU A 175 -3.92 8.37 14.75
C LEU A 175 -4.14 7.89 13.29
N ALA A 176 -5.37 7.58 12.89
CA ALA A 176 -5.71 7.30 11.51
C ALA A 176 -5.41 8.48 10.56
N ALA A 177 -5.25 9.71 11.09
CA ALA A 177 -4.76 10.85 10.30
C ALA A 177 -3.41 10.56 9.63
N LEU A 178 -2.56 9.74 10.25
CA LEU A 178 -1.25 9.35 9.71
C LEU A 178 -1.37 8.74 8.31
N TYR A 179 -2.42 7.95 8.07
CA TYR A 179 -2.74 7.43 6.73
C TYR A 179 -3.67 8.39 5.97
N GLY A 180 -4.76 8.80 6.60
CA GLY A 180 -5.87 9.52 5.95
C GLY A 180 -5.48 10.85 5.31
N TRP A 181 -4.51 11.56 5.88
CA TRP A 181 -4.03 12.87 5.38
C TRP A 181 -2.63 12.79 4.78
N HIS A 182 -2.05 11.58 4.67
CA HIS A 182 -0.72 11.42 4.08
C HIS A 182 -0.76 11.63 2.57
N PRO A 183 0.16 12.41 1.97
CA PRO A 183 0.18 12.65 0.53
C PRO A 183 0.19 11.38 -0.31
N LEU A 184 0.95 10.37 0.07
CA LEU A 184 0.98 9.09 -0.62
C LEU A 184 -0.42 8.48 -0.76
N ALA A 185 -1.20 8.41 0.33
CA ALA A 185 -2.53 7.80 0.30
C ALA A 185 -3.51 8.55 -0.61
N VAL A 186 -3.43 9.88 -0.64
CA VAL A 186 -4.29 10.71 -1.50
C VAL A 186 -3.85 10.63 -2.96
N ILE A 187 -2.55 10.72 -3.24
CA ILE A 187 -2.00 10.69 -4.61
C ILE A 187 -2.21 9.33 -5.24
N GLU A 188 -1.80 8.24 -4.56
CA GLU A 188 -1.95 6.88 -5.09
C GLU A 188 -3.41 6.45 -5.21
N GLY A 189 -4.25 6.91 -4.27
CA GLY A 189 -5.68 6.56 -4.25
C GLY A 189 -6.51 7.34 -5.24
N ALA A 190 -6.54 8.65 -5.10
CA ALA A 190 -7.49 9.48 -5.83
C ALA A 190 -6.90 10.10 -7.11
N ALA A 191 -5.60 10.42 -7.13
CA ALA A 191 -4.98 10.98 -8.34
C ALA A 191 -4.58 9.87 -9.32
N SER A 192 -3.83 8.84 -8.88
CA SER A 192 -3.32 7.74 -9.73
C SER A 192 -4.28 6.55 -9.83
N ALA A 193 -5.17 6.37 -8.85
CA ALA A 193 -6.20 5.33 -8.79
C ALA A 193 -5.64 3.89 -8.84
N HIS A 194 -4.57 3.62 -8.05
CA HIS A 194 -3.95 2.31 -7.99
C HIS A 194 -4.80 1.28 -7.27
N LEU A 195 -4.81 0.06 -7.84
CA LEU A 195 -5.54 -1.12 -7.35
C LEU A 195 -5.23 -1.46 -5.89
N ASP A 196 -4.04 -1.17 -5.41
CA ASP A 196 -3.57 -1.51 -4.06
C ASP A 196 -4.51 -1.02 -2.97
N LEU A 197 -5.20 0.12 -3.18
CA LEU A 197 -6.20 0.64 -2.24
C LEU A 197 -7.36 -0.32 -2.00
N ALA A 198 -7.77 -1.10 -3.00
CA ALA A 198 -8.86 -2.05 -2.84
C ALA A 198 -8.50 -3.23 -1.92
N ALA A 199 -7.21 -3.55 -1.79
CA ALA A 199 -6.74 -4.61 -0.90
C ALA A 199 -6.65 -4.17 0.57
N LEU A 200 -6.46 -2.86 0.85
CA LEU A 200 -6.22 -2.35 2.20
C LEU A 200 -7.38 -2.60 3.18
N PRO A 201 -8.66 -2.34 2.85
CA PRO A 201 -9.74 -2.59 3.80
C PRO A 201 -9.88 -4.07 4.15
N LEU A 202 -9.64 -4.97 3.20
CA LEU A 202 -9.68 -6.41 3.43
C LEU A 202 -8.50 -6.87 4.30
N LEU A 203 -7.31 -6.33 4.10
CA LEU A 203 -6.15 -6.57 4.97
C LEU A 203 -6.43 -6.12 6.41
N LEU A 204 -6.98 -4.92 6.60
CA LEU A 204 -7.35 -4.43 7.92
C LEU A 204 -8.50 -5.22 8.54
N LEU A 205 -9.47 -5.66 7.74
CA LEU A 205 -10.57 -6.51 8.20
C LEU A 205 -10.05 -7.87 8.70
N ALA A 206 -9.10 -8.48 7.98
CA ALA A 206 -8.47 -9.72 8.42
C ALA A 206 -7.82 -9.58 9.79
N LEU A 207 -7.09 -8.49 10.03
CA LEU A 207 -6.52 -8.17 11.34
C LEU A 207 -7.61 -7.89 12.38
N TRP A 208 -8.60 -7.07 12.04
CA TRP A 208 -9.66 -6.64 12.94
C TRP A 208 -10.50 -7.80 13.48
N LEU A 209 -10.76 -8.81 12.65
CA LEU A 209 -11.54 -9.99 13.03
C LEU A 209 -10.82 -10.89 14.05
N LEU A 210 -9.49 -10.89 14.08
CA LEU A 210 -8.70 -11.68 15.04
C LEU A 210 -8.34 -10.90 16.30
N LEU A 211 -8.24 -9.58 16.25
CA LEU A 211 -7.95 -8.76 17.41
C LEU A 211 -9.26 -8.49 18.21
N PRO A 212 -9.27 -8.48 19.55
CA PRO A 212 -8.13 -8.39 20.47
C PRO A 212 -7.59 -9.73 20.99
N ALA A 213 -8.19 -10.85 20.68
CA ALA A 213 -7.83 -12.15 21.26
C ALA A 213 -7.62 -13.24 20.18
N PRO A 214 -6.52 -13.20 19.42
CA PRO A 214 -6.33 -14.10 18.27
C PRO A 214 -6.48 -15.59 18.62
N GLY A 215 -5.90 -16.03 19.74
CA GLY A 215 -5.97 -17.41 20.22
C GLY A 215 -7.37 -17.85 20.67
N ARG A 216 -8.28 -16.92 20.94
CA ARG A 216 -9.67 -17.18 21.38
C ARG A 216 -10.74 -16.71 20.39
N ALA A 217 -10.33 -16.33 19.17
CA ALA A 217 -11.25 -15.86 18.14
C ALA A 217 -12.36 -16.90 17.85
N ALA A 218 -13.60 -16.46 17.70
CA ALA A 218 -14.72 -17.31 17.32
C ALA A 218 -14.52 -17.93 15.92
N PRO A 219 -15.10 -19.11 15.62
CA PRO A 219 -14.99 -19.74 14.30
C PRO A 219 -15.33 -18.81 13.15
N GLY A 220 -16.43 -18.04 13.25
CA GLY A 220 -16.85 -17.08 12.23
C GLY A 220 -15.82 -15.96 12.01
N SER A 221 -15.18 -15.45 13.08
CA SER A 221 -14.11 -14.45 12.96
C SER A 221 -12.86 -15.03 12.30
N VAL A 222 -12.52 -16.30 12.58
CA VAL A 222 -11.39 -16.99 11.96
C VAL A 222 -11.64 -17.22 10.47
N ALA A 223 -12.82 -17.72 10.11
CA ALA A 223 -13.23 -17.92 8.72
C ALA A 223 -13.26 -16.58 7.96
N GLY A 224 -13.88 -15.54 8.55
CA GLY A 224 -13.92 -14.21 7.99
C GLY A 224 -12.53 -13.58 7.79
N SER A 225 -11.59 -13.81 8.72
CA SER A 225 -10.21 -13.34 8.58
C SER A 225 -9.48 -14.05 7.44
N GLY A 226 -9.64 -15.38 7.32
CA GLY A 226 -9.08 -16.17 6.21
C GLY A 226 -9.63 -15.70 4.86
N LEU A 227 -10.95 -15.49 4.77
CA LEU A 227 -11.61 -14.97 3.57
C LEU A 227 -11.09 -13.56 3.22
N ALA A 228 -11.07 -12.64 4.17
CA ALA A 228 -10.64 -11.27 3.93
C ALA A 228 -9.18 -11.20 3.47
N LEU A 229 -8.27 -11.97 4.11
CA LEU A 229 -6.88 -12.01 3.69
C LEU A 229 -6.70 -12.60 2.30
N ALA A 230 -7.42 -13.69 1.99
CA ALA A 230 -7.36 -14.34 0.68
C ALA A 230 -7.91 -13.42 -0.43
N LEU A 231 -9.01 -12.72 -0.19
CA LEU A 231 -9.54 -11.74 -1.14
C LEU A 231 -8.57 -10.55 -1.32
N ALA A 232 -7.95 -10.04 -0.23
CA ALA A 232 -6.92 -9.02 -0.33
C ALA A 232 -5.75 -9.49 -1.19
N GLY A 233 -5.28 -10.74 -0.98
CA GLY A 233 -4.23 -11.37 -1.78
C GLY A 233 -4.64 -11.64 -3.23
N GLY A 234 -5.92 -11.95 -3.45
CA GLY A 234 -6.51 -12.11 -4.79
C GLY A 234 -6.69 -10.78 -5.55
N ILE A 235 -6.60 -9.65 -4.88
CA ILE A 235 -6.50 -8.32 -5.49
C ILE A 235 -5.03 -7.98 -5.76
N LYS A 236 -4.17 -8.11 -4.76
CA LYS A 236 -2.73 -7.86 -4.83
C LYS A 236 -2.01 -8.83 -3.90
N LEU A 237 -0.90 -9.43 -4.33
CA LEU A 237 -0.26 -10.52 -3.58
C LEU A 237 0.33 -10.11 -2.23
N VAL A 238 0.71 -8.83 -2.05
CA VAL A 238 1.42 -8.32 -0.85
C VAL A 238 0.71 -8.65 0.46
N PRO A 239 -0.62 -8.54 0.62
CA PRO A 239 -1.32 -8.95 1.84
C PRO A 239 -1.06 -10.38 2.30
N LEU A 240 -0.78 -11.32 1.38
CA LEU A 240 -0.54 -12.73 1.72
C LEU A 240 0.72 -12.94 2.58
N LEU A 241 1.64 -11.97 2.60
CA LEU A 241 2.79 -11.99 3.51
C LEU A 241 2.36 -12.08 4.98
N LEU A 242 1.15 -11.61 5.33
CA LEU A 242 0.63 -11.68 6.69
C LEU A 242 0.07 -13.06 7.05
N ALA A 243 -0.18 -13.96 6.11
CA ALA A 243 -0.78 -15.28 6.38
C ALA A 243 -0.02 -16.08 7.46
N PRO A 244 1.32 -16.21 7.43
CA PRO A 244 2.04 -16.94 8.47
C PRO A 244 1.90 -16.31 9.86
N LEU A 245 1.86 -14.98 9.96
CA LEU A 245 1.67 -14.26 11.23
C LEU A 245 0.28 -14.54 11.81
N LEU A 246 -0.77 -14.47 10.98
CA LEU A 246 -2.15 -14.77 11.40
C LEU A 246 -2.30 -16.22 11.82
N LEU A 247 -1.73 -17.17 11.06
CA LEU A 247 -1.77 -18.60 11.39
C LEU A 247 -1.08 -18.90 12.72
N VAL A 248 0.08 -18.29 12.99
CA VAL A 248 0.79 -18.50 14.27
C VAL A 248 0.02 -17.92 15.45
N ALA A 249 -0.67 -16.79 15.26
CA ALA A 249 -1.50 -16.18 16.29
C ALA A 249 -2.77 -16.97 16.63
N LEU A 250 -3.22 -17.88 15.75
CA LEU A 250 -4.39 -18.74 15.97
C LEU A 250 -4.06 -19.98 16.80
N ALA A 251 -5.04 -20.41 17.62
CA ALA A 251 -5.00 -21.71 18.26
C ALA A 251 -4.90 -22.84 17.21
N PRO A 252 -4.16 -23.95 17.49
CA PRO A 252 -3.93 -25.01 16.51
C PRO A 252 -5.20 -25.52 15.81
N GLY A 253 -6.27 -25.77 16.57
CA GLY A 253 -7.56 -26.26 16.02
C GLY A 253 -8.29 -25.26 15.13
N ARG A 254 -7.86 -23.99 15.06
CA ARG A 254 -8.47 -22.95 14.21
C ARG A 254 -7.71 -22.73 12.89
N ARG A 255 -6.46 -23.19 12.82
CA ARG A 255 -5.58 -22.97 11.64
C ARG A 255 -6.11 -23.67 10.39
N CYS A 256 -6.68 -24.86 10.55
CA CYS A 256 -7.29 -25.62 9.45
C CYS A 256 -8.49 -24.85 8.86
N LEU A 257 -9.40 -24.34 9.71
CA LEU A 257 -10.54 -23.53 9.26
C LEU A 257 -10.10 -22.29 8.49
N PHE A 258 -9.11 -21.54 9.03
CA PHE A 258 -8.54 -20.39 8.35
C PHE A 258 -7.97 -20.77 6.97
N GLY A 259 -7.14 -21.82 6.93
CA GLY A 259 -6.49 -22.28 5.70
C GLY A 259 -7.47 -22.78 4.64
N LEU A 260 -8.49 -23.55 5.03
CA LEU A 260 -9.51 -24.06 4.09
C LEU A 260 -10.34 -22.94 3.48
N VAL A 261 -10.79 -21.98 4.30
CA VAL A 261 -11.55 -20.83 3.80
C VAL A 261 -10.68 -19.95 2.90
N ALA A 262 -9.43 -19.68 3.29
CA ALA A 262 -8.51 -18.91 2.48
C ALA A 262 -8.19 -19.60 1.15
N ALA A 263 -7.93 -20.91 1.17
CA ALA A 263 -7.70 -21.70 -0.05
C ALA A 263 -8.91 -21.65 -0.98
N GLY A 264 -10.12 -21.89 -0.47
CA GLY A 264 -11.35 -21.78 -1.26
C GLY A 264 -11.53 -20.40 -1.90
N ALA A 265 -11.26 -19.34 -1.15
CA ALA A 265 -11.39 -17.97 -1.63
C ALA A 265 -10.35 -17.58 -2.71
N VAL A 266 -9.21 -18.29 -2.78
CA VAL A 266 -8.22 -18.15 -3.86
C VAL A 266 -8.57 -19.05 -5.05
N LEU A 267 -8.89 -20.32 -4.79
CA LEU A 267 -9.07 -21.33 -5.84
C LEU A 267 -10.37 -21.15 -6.64
N LEU A 268 -11.46 -20.73 -5.99
CA LEU A 268 -12.74 -20.53 -6.69
C LEU A 268 -12.64 -19.45 -7.78
N PRO A 269 -12.15 -18.22 -7.51
CA PRO A 269 -11.92 -17.25 -8.58
C PRO A 269 -10.89 -17.71 -9.60
N ALA A 270 -9.82 -18.41 -9.18
CA ALA A 270 -8.81 -18.94 -10.10
C ALA A 270 -9.40 -19.94 -11.10
N GLY A 271 -10.34 -20.78 -10.65
CA GLY A 271 -11.03 -21.74 -11.49
C GLY A 271 -11.84 -21.12 -12.63
N LEU A 272 -12.34 -19.87 -12.46
CA LEU A 272 -13.08 -19.16 -13.50
C LEU A 272 -12.21 -18.79 -14.72
N PHE A 273 -10.90 -18.72 -14.54
CA PHE A 273 -9.95 -18.28 -15.57
C PHE A 273 -9.03 -19.40 -16.06
N TRP A 274 -9.26 -20.64 -15.61
CA TRP A 274 -8.47 -21.80 -16.02
C TRP A 274 -8.87 -22.24 -17.45
N PRO A 275 -7.91 -22.67 -18.34
CA PRO A 275 -6.48 -22.81 -18.08
C PRO A 275 -5.64 -21.55 -18.35
N GLU A 276 -6.19 -20.50 -18.94
CA GLU A 276 -5.47 -19.32 -19.44
C GLU A 276 -4.78 -18.52 -18.30
N LEU A 277 -5.21 -18.71 -17.05
CA LEU A 277 -4.53 -18.15 -15.86
C LEU A 277 -3.02 -18.47 -15.85
N GLY A 278 -2.62 -19.60 -16.45
CA GLY A 278 -1.22 -19.98 -16.62
C GLY A 278 -0.37 -18.92 -17.35
N ASN A 279 -0.94 -18.22 -18.34
CA ASN A 279 -0.26 -17.12 -19.04
C ASN A 279 -0.01 -15.94 -18.11
N GLY A 280 -0.98 -15.61 -17.23
CA GLY A 280 -0.81 -14.57 -16.22
C GLY A 280 0.28 -14.91 -15.20
N LEU A 281 0.38 -16.18 -14.78
CA LEU A 281 1.46 -16.64 -13.90
C LEU A 281 2.84 -16.55 -14.57
N GLN A 282 2.92 -16.80 -15.90
CA GLN A 282 4.16 -16.59 -16.64
C GLN A 282 4.56 -15.11 -16.67
N THR A 283 3.62 -14.20 -16.94
CA THR A 283 3.87 -12.75 -16.88
C THR A 283 4.30 -12.31 -15.47
N LEU A 284 3.67 -12.84 -14.43
CA LEU A 284 4.07 -12.57 -13.04
C LEU A 284 5.51 -13.06 -12.78
N GLY A 285 5.88 -14.23 -13.31
CA GLY A 285 7.25 -14.76 -13.23
C GLY A 285 8.25 -13.86 -13.94
N GLN A 286 7.91 -13.33 -15.13
CA GLN A 286 8.75 -12.35 -15.85
C GLN A 286 8.89 -11.06 -15.03
N TYR A 287 7.82 -10.54 -14.48
CA TYR A 287 7.82 -9.37 -13.60
C TYR A 287 8.76 -9.59 -12.41
N ALA A 288 8.63 -10.69 -11.71
CA ALA A 288 9.45 -11.00 -10.54
C ALA A 288 10.95 -11.12 -10.85
N ARG A 289 11.31 -11.54 -12.10
CA ARG A 289 12.71 -11.72 -12.53
C ARG A 289 13.34 -10.44 -13.07
N HIS A 290 12.57 -9.57 -13.74
CA HIS A 290 13.14 -8.50 -14.57
C HIS A 290 12.79 -7.10 -14.09
N TRP A 291 11.64 -6.90 -13.38
CA TRP A 291 11.26 -5.56 -12.96
C TRP A 291 12.13 -5.07 -11.80
N GLU A 292 12.55 -3.83 -11.92
CA GLU A 292 13.33 -3.09 -10.93
C GLU A 292 12.79 -1.68 -10.86
N PHE A 293 12.69 -1.10 -9.67
CA PHE A 293 12.32 0.30 -9.51
C PHE A 293 12.76 0.83 -8.14
N ALA A 294 13.53 1.94 -8.12
CA ALA A 294 13.86 2.75 -6.95
C ALA A 294 14.40 1.98 -5.71
N ALA A 295 14.82 0.73 -5.84
CA ALA A 295 15.18 -0.18 -4.75
C ALA A 295 16.68 -0.10 -4.43
N LEU A 296 17.09 0.78 -3.50
CA LEU A 296 18.50 0.98 -3.15
C LEU A 296 19.21 -0.30 -2.69
N PRO A 297 18.68 -1.10 -1.71
CA PRO A 297 19.37 -2.30 -1.26
C PRO A 297 19.62 -3.30 -2.39
N PHE A 298 18.64 -3.48 -3.27
CA PHE A 298 18.79 -4.36 -4.43
C PHE A 298 19.86 -3.85 -5.41
N ARG A 299 19.84 -2.56 -5.73
CA ARG A 299 20.80 -1.95 -6.67
C ARG A 299 22.25 -2.06 -6.17
N LEU A 300 22.46 -1.80 -4.87
CA LEU A 300 23.79 -1.92 -4.25
C LEU A 300 24.24 -3.39 -4.23
N LEU A 301 23.37 -4.31 -3.84
CA LEU A 301 23.71 -5.72 -3.77
C LEU A 301 23.98 -6.32 -5.16
N ARG A 302 23.16 -5.96 -6.17
CA ARG A 302 23.39 -6.34 -7.56
C ARG A 302 24.73 -5.81 -8.08
N ALA A 303 25.08 -4.57 -7.77
CA ALA A 303 26.36 -3.99 -8.18
C ALA A 303 27.55 -4.72 -7.52
N LEU A 304 27.41 -5.11 -6.24
CA LEU A 304 28.44 -5.83 -5.50
C LEU A 304 28.63 -7.27 -6.03
N LEU A 305 27.55 -7.97 -6.35
CA LEU A 305 27.57 -9.38 -6.75
C LEU A 305 27.70 -9.56 -8.27
N ALA A 306 27.52 -8.49 -9.06
CA ALA A 306 27.40 -8.50 -10.51
C ALA A 306 26.31 -9.46 -11.05
N ASP A 307 25.38 -9.89 -10.19
CA ASP A 307 24.26 -10.79 -10.54
C ASP A 307 22.95 -10.37 -9.88
N GLY A 308 21.93 -10.13 -10.71
CA GLY A 308 20.60 -9.69 -10.26
C GLY A 308 19.78 -10.82 -9.62
N LEU A 309 19.93 -12.06 -10.06
CA LEU A 309 19.19 -13.19 -9.48
C LEU A 309 19.67 -13.49 -8.06
N THR A 310 20.97 -13.59 -7.85
CA THR A 310 21.56 -13.79 -6.52
C THR A 310 21.18 -12.65 -5.57
N ALA A 311 21.20 -11.40 -6.04
CA ALA A 311 20.75 -10.26 -5.24
C ALA A 311 19.28 -10.40 -4.80
N ARG A 312 18.37 -10.81 -5.70
CA ARG A 312 16.95 -11.06 -5.39
C ARG A 312 16.79 -12.19 -4.37
N LEU A 313 17.51 -13.29 -4.56
CA LEU A 313 17.44 -14.45 -3.66
C LEU A 313 17.95 -14.10 -2.26
N LEU A 314 19.03 -13.33 -2.13
CA LEU A 314 19.55 -12.89 -0.83
C LEU A 314 18.57 -11.96 -0.11
N LEU A 315 17.94 -11.00 -0.82
CA LEU A 315 16.94 -10.11 -0.23
C LEU A 315 15.66 -10.88 0.17
N ALA A 316 15.23 -11.84 -0.64
CA ALA A 316 14.11 -12.72 -0.30
C ALA A 316 14.44 -13.58 0.93
N THR A 317 15.64 -14.13 1.00
CA THR A 317 16.12 -14.90 2.17
C THR A 317 16.13 -14.02 3.42
N LEU A 318 16.62 -12.78 3.33
CA LEU A 318 16.60 -11.85 4.46
C LEU A 318 15.15 -11.55 4.90
N LEU A 319 14.22 -11.36 3.97
CA LEU A 319 12.80 -11.17 4.29
C LEU A 319 12.22 -12.41 5.01
N LEU A 320 12.55 -13.61 4.55
CA LEU A 320 12.15 -14.87 5.20
C LEU A 320 12.75 -15.02 6.60
N LEU A 321 14.00 -14.62 6.81
CA LEU A 321 14.63 -14.62 8.14
C LEU A 321 13.95 -13.62 9.09
N ILE A 322 13.60 -12.43 8.60
CA ILE A 322 12.81 -11.44 9.36
C ILE A 322 11.44 -12.04 9.72
N LEU A 323 10.75 -12.67 8.76
CA LEU A 323 9.48 -13.34 9.03
C LEU A 323 9.64 -14.43 10.09
N ALA A 324 10.65 -15.30 9.98
CA ALA A 324 10.92 -16.34 10.96
C ALA A 324 11.16 -15.76 12.36
N GLY A 325 11.95 -14.69 12.47
CA GLY A 325 12.17 -13.96 13.72
C GLY A 325 10.86 -13.38 14.30
N LEU A 326 9.99 -12.80 13.47
CA LEU A 326 8.69 -12.30 13.91
C LEU A 326 7.75 -13.42 14.37
N LEU A 327 7.77 -14.58 13.69
CA LEU A 327 6.98 -15.75 14.08
C LEU A 327 7.44 -16.31 15.45
N LEU A 328 8.75 -16.38 15.69
CA LEU A 328 9.31 -16.79 16.98
C LEU A 328 8.96 -15.78 18.07
N TRP A 329 9.10 -14.49 17.78
CA TRP A 329 8.73 -13.41 18.71
C TRP A 329 7.24 -13.45 19.07
N LEU A 330 6.33 -13.64 18.10
CA LEU A 330 4.89 -13.75 18.35
C LEU A 330 4.54 -14.96 19.23
N ARG A 331 5.23 -16.10 19.08
CA ARG A 331 5.02 -17.27 19.94
C ARG A 331 5.38 -17.01 21.39
N GLN A 332 6.34 -16.12 21.64
CA GLN A 332 6.83 -15.77 22.98
C GLN A 332 6.09 -14.56 23.57
N ALA A 333 5.34 -13.82 22.76
CA ALA A 333 4.64 -12.60 23.18
C ALA A 333 3.53 -12.95 24.20
N THR A 334 3.77 -12.63 25.47
CA THR A 334 2.82 -12.75 26.57
C THR A 334 2.23 -11.38 26.90
N GLY A 335 1.00 -11.29 27.34
CA GLY A 335 0.37 -10.06 27.82
C GLY A 335 -0.51 -9.31 26.83
N GLN A 336 -0.02 -8.93 25.65
CA GLN A 336 -0.82 -8.18 24.65
C GLN A 336 -0.66 -8.75 23.22
N PRO A 337 -1.18 -9.95 22.94
CA PRO A 337 -0.98 -10.63 21.66
C PRO A 337 -1.54 -9.84 20.46
N ALA A 338 -2.57 -9.06 20.67
CA ALA A 338 -3.15 -8.18 19.66
C ALA A 338 -2.19 -7.08 19.21
N VAL A 339 -1.58 -6.37 20.18
CA VAL A 339 -0.59 -5.32 19.90
C VAL A 339 0.62 -5.94 19.19
N ALA A 340 1.10 -7.08 19.68
CA ALA A 340 2.24 -7.79 19.09
C ALA A 340 1.97 -8.18 17.63
N LEU A 341 0.78 -8.73 17.32
CA LEU A 341 0.41 -9.07 15.94
C LEU A 341 0.37 -7.85 15.01
N GLY A 342 -0.21 -6.73 15.46
CA GLY A 342 -0.23 -5.47 14.70
C GLY A 342 1.18 -4.93 14.45
N GLN A 343 2.06 -5.00 15.45
CA GLN A 343 3.47 -4.59 15.33
C GLN A 343 4.24 -5.49 14.38
N ALA A 344 4.08 -6.82 14.47
CA ALA A 344 4.71 -7.77 13.56
C ALA A 344 4.30 -7.55 12.11
N ALA A 345 3.00 -7.33 11.87
CA ALA A 345 2.47 -7.03 10.54
C ALA A 345 3.09 -5.74 9.97
N ALA A 346 3.17 -4.67 10.77
CA ALA A 346 3.77 -3.40 10.33
C ALA A 346 5.27 -3.55 10.04
N VAL A 347 6.03 -4.27 10.87
CA VAL A 347 7.45 -4.55 10.65
C VAL A 347 7.66 -5.35 9.38
N LEU A 348 6.87 -6.41 9.15
CA LEU A 348 7.00 -7.27 7.98
C LEU A 348 6.72 -6.51 6.67
N LEU A 349 5.68 -5.67 6.63
CA LEU A 349 5.35 -4.91 5.43
C LEU A 349 6.36 -3.78 5.17
N LEU A 350 6.94 -3.17 6.21
CA LEU A 350 8.06 -2.24 6.01
C LEU A 350 9.29 -2.99 5.51
N ALA A 351 9.62 -4.15 6.08
CA ALA A 351 10.74 -4.98 5.63
C ALA A 351 10.57 -5.39 4.16
N PHE A 352 9.37 -5.79 3.75
CA PHE A 352 9.05 -6.07 2.35
C PHE A 352 9.33 -4.84 1.46
N ALA A 353 8.83 -3.66 1.83
CA ALA A 353 9.04 -2.43 1.07
C ALA A 353 10.53 -2.05 0.95
N LEU A 354 11.32 -2.30 1.99
CA LEU A 354 12.76 -2.00 1.98
C LEU A 354 13.58 -3.03 1.18
N LEU A 355 13.11 -4.28 1.07
CA LEU A 355 13.86 -5.39 0.48
C LEU A 355 13.36 -5.80 -0.92
N THR A 356 12.20 -5.28 -1.39
CA THR A 356 11.71 -5.57 -2.73
C THR A 356 12.66 -4.99 -3.79
N PRO A 357 12.94 -5.72 -4.90
CA PRO A 357 13.68 -5.17 -6.04
C PRO A 357 12.92 -4.07 -6.79
N THR A 358 11.61 -3.98 -6.56
CA THR A 358 10.72 -3.05 -7.25
C THR A 358 9.94 -2.27 -6.20
N LEU A 359 10.40 -1.06 -5.87
CA LEU A 359 9.75 -0.20 -4.90
C LEU A 359 8.94 0.90 -5.60
N HIS A 360 7.79 0.54 -6.14
CA HIS A 360 6.83 1.54 -6.61
C HIS A 360 6.19 2.31 -5.44
N PRO A 361 5.83 3.59 -5.63
CA PRO A 361 5.22 4.41 -4.56
C PRO A 361 3.98 3.76 -3.93
N TRP A 362 3.11 3.13 -4.70
CA TRP A 362 1.89 2.48 -4.20
C TRP A 362 2.14 1.27 -3.29
N TYR A 363 3.31 0.61 -3.36
CA TYR A 363 3.67 -0.46 -2.41
C TYR A 363 3.85 0.07 -0.99
N LEU A 364 4.18 1.35 -0.85
CA LEU A 364 4.34 2.02 0.44
C LEU A 364 3.01 2.29 1.17
N LEU A 365 1.86 2.10 0.49
CA LEU A 365 0.55 2.14 1.13
C LEU A 365 0.42 1.08 2.23
N TYR A 366 1.00 -0.11 2.04
CA TYR A 366 0.93 -1.23 2.99
C TYR A 366 1.64 -0.95 4.32
N PRO A 367 2.92 -0.54 4.37
CA PRO A 367 3.53 -0.14 5.63
C PRO A 367 2.92 1.14 6.20
N LEU A 368 2.44 2.07 5.36
CA LEU A 368 1.83 3.32 5.81
C LEU A 368 0.51 3.10 6.55
N VAL A 369 -0.38 2.24 6.02
CA VAL A 369 -1.69 1.97 6.66
C VAL A 369 -1.54 1.28 8.01
N LEU A 370 -0.48 0.47 8.20
CA LEU A 370 -0.18 -0.18 9.49
C LEU A 370 0.75 0.66 10.40
N ALA A 371 1.30 1.77 9.91
CA ALA A 371 2.18 2.63 10.70
C ALA A 371 1.58 3.08 12.06
N PRO A 372 0.25 3.37 12.20
CA PRO A 372 -0.32 3.70 13.50
C PRO A 372 -0.21 2.59 14.54
N LEU A 373 -0.13 1.31 14.11
CA LEU A 373 0.03 0.14 14.97
C LEU A 373 1.50 -0.19 15.27
N ALA A 374 2.42 0.39 14.49
CA ALA A 374 3.83 0.08 14.54
C ALA A 374 4.55 0.64 15.77
N PRO A 375 5.68 0.03 16.19
CA PRO A 375 6.60 0.65 17.12
C PRO A 375 7.10 2.01 16.60
N PRO A 376 7.48 2.96 17.49
CA PRO A 376 7.80 4.32 17.07
C PRO A 376 8.85 4.44 15.94
N PRO A 377 9.97 3.66 15.91
CA PRO A 377 10.91 3.75 14.81
C PRO A 377 10.31 3.28 13.47
N VAL A 378 9.57 2.18 13.48
CA VAL A 378 8.91 1.62 12.28
C VAL A 378 7.83 2.57 11.77
N ARG A 379 7.05 3.17 12.70
CA ARG A 379 6.06 4.21 12.37
C ARG A 379 6.69 5.39 11.66
N LEU A 380 7.79 5.92 12.21
CA LEU A 380 8.52 7.06 11.65
C LEU A 380 9.10 6.70 10.28
N ALA A 381 9.72 5.52 10.15
CA ALA A 381 10.29 5.06 8.88
C ALA A 381 9.21 4.91 7.81
N SER A 382 8.08 4.27 8.11
CA SER A 382 6.95 4.11 7.17
C SER A 382 6.35 5.46 6.76
N PHE A 383 6.23 6.38 7.71
CA PHE A 383 5.70 7.71 7.47
C PHE A 383 6.60 8.53 6.52
N VAL A 384 7.90 8.57 6.79
CA VAL A 384 8.83 9.35 5.96
C VAL A 384 9.09 8.67 4.63
N LEU A 385 9.22 7.33 4.60
CA LEU A 385 9.39 6.56 3.36
C LEU A 385 8.17 6.72 2.44
N GLY A 386 6.96 6.77 3.01
CA GLY A 386 5.74 7.06 2.25
C GLY A 386 5.82 8.37 1.47
N TRP A 387 6.39 9.42 2.07
CA TRP A 387 6.62 10.69 1.37
C TRP A 387 7.79 10.61 0.39
N SER A 388 8.95 10.13 0.84
CA SER A 388 10.15 10.10 -0.02
C SER A 388 9.98 9.15 -1.22
N GLY A 389 9.14 8.12 -1.11
CA GLY A 389 8.80 7.23 -2.23
C GLY A 389 8.14 7.95 -3.40
N LEU A 390 7.42 9.05 -3.17
CA LEU A 390 6.85 9.89 -4.24
C LEU A 390 7.94 10.51 -5.13
N LEU A 391 9.19 10.64 -4.66
CA LEU A 391 10.32 11.06 -5.49
C LEU A 391 10.56 10.09 -6.67
N GLY A 392 10.11 8.84 -6.57
CA GLY A 392 10.17 7.87 -7.67
C GLY A 392 9.47 8.35 -8.95
N TYR A 393 8.50 9.24 -8.83
CA TYR A 393 7.82 9.84 -9.98
C TYR A 393 8.71 10.73 -10.86
N GLN A 394 9.93 11.07 -10.42
CA GLN A 394 10.95 11.69 -11.29
C GLN A 394 11.24 10.86 -12.55
N VAL A 395 11.20 9.53 -12.44
CA VAL A 395 11.39 8.62 -13.57
C VAL A 395 10.23 8.75 -14.56
N VAL A 396 9.00 8.79 -14.05
CA VAL A 396 7.77 8.96 -14.85
C VAL A 396 7.76 10.32 -15.55
N THR A 397 8.16 11.39 -14.83
CA THR A 397 8.32 12.73 -15.42
C THR A 397 9.36 12.73 -16.54
N GLY A 398 10.52 12.13 -16.30
CA GLY A 398 11.58 11.99 -17.31
C GLY A 398 11.10 11.25 -18.55
N TYR A 399 10.32 10.18 -18.37
CA TYR A 399 9.71 9.46 -19.47
C TYR A 399 8.68 10.30 -20.23
N ALA A 400 7.81 11.01 -19.51
CA ALA A 400 6.78 11.88 -20.13
C ALA A 400 7.38 13.03 -20.93
N LEU A 401 8.51 13.60 -20.49
CA LEU A 401 9.16 14.74 -21.15
C LEU A 401 10.12 14.33 -22.26
N TYR A 402 10.86 13.23 -22.08
CA TYR A 402 12.01 12.88 -22.93
C TYR A 402 11.90 11.52 -23.58
N GLY A 403 10.82 10.75 -23.32
CA GLY A 403 10.63 9.39 -23.82
C GLY A 403 11.62 8.37 -23.26
N GLN A 404 12.34 8.71 -22.18
CA GLN A 404 13.41 7.87 -21.62
C GLN A 404 13.09 7.47 -20.20
N TRP A 405 12.97 6.15 -19.97
CA TRP A 405 12.85 5.58 -18.65
C TRP A 405 14.24 5.44 -18.03
N GLN A 406 14.62 6.40 -17.20
CA GLN A 406 15.94 6.41 -16.57
C GLN A 406 15.82 6.33 -15.05
N GLU A 407 16.29 5.23 -14.51
CA GLU A 407 16.44 5.04 -13.08
C GLU A 407 17.88 5.25 -12.64
N SER A 408 18.08 5.94 -11.53
CA SER A 408 19.40 6.16 -10.98
C SER A 408 19.54 5.64 -9.56
N THR A 409 20.72 5.14 -9.21
CA THR A 409 21.06 4.79 -7.83
C THR A 409 20.99 6.01 -6.91
N ARG A 410 21.28 7.22 -7.45
CA ARG A 410 21.16 8.48 -6.71
C ARG A 410 19.71 8.75 -6.29
N LEU A 411 18.73 8.57 -7.17
CA LEU A 411 17.30 8.70 -6.83
C LEU A 411 16.92 7.71 -5.73
N ALA A 412 17.28 6.44 -5.89
CA ALA A 412 17.03 5.43 -4.87
C ALA A 412 17.69 5.80 -3.53
N ALA A 413 18.93 6.35 -3.55
CA ALA A 413 19.59 6.83 -2.35
C ALA A 413 18.84 7.99 -1.68
N TYR A 414 18.28 8.94 -2.42
CA TYR A 414 17.45 10.01 -1.83
C TYR A 414 16.19 9.47 -1.16
N ILE A 415 15.50 8.51 -1.81
CA ILE A 415 14.29 7.88 -1.25
C ILE A 415 14.61 7.22 0.10
N PHE A 416 15.71 6.48 0.19
CA PHE A 416 16.06 5.72 1.39
C PHE A 416 16.81 6.55 2.46
N SER A 417 17.48 7.63 2.08
CA SER A 417 18.18 8.50 3.04
C SER A 417 17.21 9.30 3.92
N ALA A 418 16.05 9.69 3.41
CA ALA A 418 15.09 10.48 4.17
C ALA A 418 14.60 9.75 5.46
N PRO A 419 14.09 8.50 5.41
CA PRO A 419 13.71 7.77 6.62
C PRO A 419 14.93 7.45 7.51
N ALA A 420 16.11 7.17 6.96
CA ALA A 420 17.33 6.96 7.74
C ALA A 420 17.73 8.21 8.53
N MET A 421 17.72 9.38 7.90
CA MET A 421 17.96 10.66 8.56
C MET A 421 16.93 10.95 9.66
N ALA A 422 15.65 10.73 9.38
CA ALA A 422 14.59 10.93 10.37
C ALA A 422 14.78 10.03 11.61
N LEU A 423 15.18 8.78 11.41
CA LEU A 423 15.48 7.85 12.51
C LEU A 423 16.70 8.30 13.30
N MET A 424 17.79 8.75 12.66
CA MET A 424 18.97 9.27 13.34
C MET A 424 18.63 10.50 14.18
N LEU A 425 17.88 11.46 13.62
CA LEU A 425 17.46 12.66 14.36
C LEU A 425 16.57 12.31 15.55
N ALA A 426 15.66 11.36 15.42
CA ALA A 426 14.82 10.88 16.51
C ALA A 426 15.65 10.21 17.62
N LEU A 427 16.66 9.40 17.24
CA LEU A 427 17.57 8.78 18.20
C LEU A 427 18.42 9.82 18.94
N MET A 428 19.01 10.77 18.23
CA MET A 428 19.77 11.87 18.84
C MET A 428 18.91 12.67 19.82
N ALA A 429 17.68 13.02 19.44
CA ALA A 429 16.75 13.72 20.32
C ALA A 429 16.38 12.90 21.57
N ALA A 430 16.30 11.56 21.46
CA ALA A 430 16.06 10.67 22.59
C ALA A 430 17.25 10.60 23.55
N LEU A 431 18.48 10.51 23.00
CA LEU A 431 19.73 10.50 23.78
C LEU A 431 19.92 11.83 24.54
N LEU A 432 19.71 12.97 23.86
CA LEU A 432 19.80 14.31 24.49
C LEU A 432 18.79 14.47 25.63
N ARG A 433 17.57 13.95 25.46
CA ARG A 433 16.55 13.96 26.52
C ARG A 433 16.97 13.10 27.72
N ARG A 434 17.58 11.95 27.51
CA ARG A 434 18.11 11.08 28.58
C ARG A 434 19.25 11.78 29.33
N TYR A 435 20.20 12.39 28.61
CA TYR A 435 21.31 13.13 29.22
C TYR A 435 20.84 14.28 30.12
N ARG A 436 19.84 15.08 29.65
CA ARG A 436 19.27 16.19 30.43
C ARG A 436 18.45 15.76 31.66
N ARG A 437 18.08 14.48 31.77
CA ARG A 437 17.32 13.95 32.91
C ARG A 437 18.18 13.24 33.94
N GLN A 438 19.48 13.07 33.69
CA GLN A 438 20.38 12.58 34.71
C GLN A 438 20.69 13.75 35.66
N PRO A 439 20.35 13.66 36.95
CA PRO A 439 20.77 14.65 37.93
C PRO A 439 22.32 14.61 38.03
N ILE A 440 22.94 15.78 38.05
CA ILE A 440 24.38 15.99 38.35
C ILE A 440 24.60 15.60 39.81
#